data_90be20d4b045a74b537664addae0d107
#
_entry.id   90be20d4b045a74b537664addae0d107
#
_cell.length_a   1.000
_cell.length_b   1.000
_cell.length_c   1.000
_cell.angle_alpha   90.00
_cell.angle_beta   90.00
_cell.angle_gamma   90.00
#
_symmetry.space_group_name_H-M   'P 1'
#
loop_
_entity.id
_entity.type
_entity.pdbx_description
1 polymer ?
#
loop_
_entity_poly.entity_id
_entity_poly.type
_entity_poly.pdbx_seq_one_letter_code
_entity_poly.pdbx_strand_id
1 'polypeptide(L)'
;GQDINLIDKYQVPIFDIEIGSTLESWKNPVAESVLANSLFRVFDDDIKPELKDIKVLLCTGGMHFEETFSNVIINTEKPVSIGHILSNQWMVQGEYDKEENYQYLKKCVDSIYMKAL
;
A
#
# COMPACT_ATOMS: atom_id res chain seq x y z
N GLY A 1 5.54 7.39 2.84
CA GLY A 1 5.28 7.68 1.44
C GLY A 1 6.18 6.87 0.52
N GLN A 2 5.68 6.46 -0.61
CA GLN A 2 6.50 5.74 -1.57
C GLN A 2 7.46 6.71 -2.24
N ASP A 3 8.74 6.39 -2.19
CA ASP A 3 9.72 7.11 -3.00
C ASP A 3 9.55 6.69 -4.46
N ILE A 4 9.09 7.61 -5.28
CA ILE A 4 8.85 7.37 -6.70
C ILE A 4 10.13 6.96 -7.46
N ASN A 5 11.29 7.38 -6.96
CA ASN A 5 12.57 6.97 -7.53
C ASN A 5 12.87 5.48 -7.28
N LEU A 6 12.37 4.93 -6.18
CA LEU A 6 12.48 3.50 -5.90
C LEU A 6 11.57 2.69 -6.83
N ILE A 7 10.39 3.20 -7.15
CA ILE A 7 9.48 2.56 -8.11
C ILE A 7 10.15 2.46 -9.48
N ASP A 8 10.74 3.56 -9.97
CA ASP A 8 11.44 3.60 -11.26
C ASP A 8 12.66 2.67 -11.28
N LYS A 9 13.38 2.58 -10.15
CA LYS A 9 14.65 1.87 -10.08
C LYS A 9 14.49 0.35 -9.97
N TYR A 10 13.54 -0.11 -9.19
CA TYR A 10 13.47 -1.52 -8.83
C TYR A 10 12.35 -2.30 -9.50
N GLN A 11 11.31 -1.65 -9.97
CA GLN A 11 10.14 -2.27 -10.64
C GLN A 11 9.58 -3.51 -9.91
N VAL A 12 9.69 -3.51 -8.59
CA VAL A 12 9.19 -4.58 -7.72
C VAL A 12 8.15 -4.02 -6.78
N PRO A 13 7.15 -4.81 -6.40
CA PRO A 13 6.20 -4.40 -5.37
C PRO A 13 6.92 -4.09 -4.07
N ILE A 14 6.62 -2.95 -3.48
CA ILE A 14 7.14 -2.52 -2.18
C ILE A 14 5.94 -2.28 -1.28
N PHE A 15 5.98 -2.82 -0.09
CA PHE A 15 4.97 -2.56 0.93
C PHE A 15 5.65 -2.41 2.28
N ASP A 16 5.09 -1.55 3.11
CA ASP A 16 5.51 -1.36 4.48
C ASP A 16 4.55 -2.10 5.40
N ILE A 17 5.11 -2.83 6.36
CA ILE A 17 4.35 -3.45 7.44
C ILE A 17 4.91 -2.95 8.74
N GLU A 18 4.05 -2.45 9.59
CA GLU A 18 4.46 -1.95 10.89
C GLU A 18 3.45 -2.30 11.98
N ILE A 19 3.96 -2.43 13.20
CA ILE A 19 3.15 -2.51 14.39
C ILE A 19 2.83 -1.08 14.78
N GLY A 20 1.55 -0.70 14.67
CA GLY A 20 1.15 0.65 15.05
C GLY A 20 0.90 0.76 16.53
N SER A 21 0.83 1.88 17.10
CA SER A 21 1.43 3.19 16.78
C SER A 21 1.91 3.85 18.06
N THR A 22 2.03 3.03 19.12
CA THR A 22 2.53 3.47 20.43
C THR A 22 3.81 2.73 20.79
N LEU A 23 4.62 3.35 21.63
CA LEU A 23 5.84 2.72 22.14
C LEU A 23 5.56 1.38 22.85
N GLU A 24 4.42 1.27 23.52
CA GLU A 24 3.98 0.05 24.18
C GLU A 24 3.69 -1.05 23.15
N SER A 25 2.99 -0.71 22.08
CA SER A 25 2.73 -1.66 20.99
C SER A 25 4.00 -2.16 20.35
N TRP A 26 4.98 -1.28 20.12
CA TRP A 26 6.27 -1.62 19.50
C TRP A 26 7.15 -2.51 20.38
N LYS A 27 6.96 -2.48 21.70
CA LYS A 27 7.69 -3.32 22.65
C LYS A 27 6.91 -4.56 23.08
N ASN A 28 5.78 -4.82 22.46
CA ASN A 28 4.96 -5.97 22.80
C ASN A 28 5.50 -7.23 22.09
N PRO A 29 6.07 -8.19 22.83
CA PRO A 29 6.69 -9.37 22.24
C PRO A 29 5.68 -10.28 21.52
N VAL A 30 4.41 -10.22 21.90
CA VAL A 30 3.35 -10.97 21.20
C VAL A 30 3.09 -10.35 19.84
N ALA A 31 3.00 -9.02 19.76
CA ALA A 31 2.82 -8.32 18.49
C ALA A 31 4.01 -8.53 17.56
N GLU A 32 5.24 -8.45 18.08
CA GLU A 32 6.46 -8.74 17.32
C GLU A 32 6.45 -10.18 16.76
N SER A 33 6.08 -11.15 17.58
CA SER A 33 5.99 -12.56 17.16
C SER A 33 4.94 -12.76 16.08
N VAL A 34 3.77 -12.14 16.23
CA VAL A 34 2.71 -12.21 15.22
C VAL A 34 3.16 -11.60 13.90
N LEU A 35 3.80 -10.42 13.94
CA LEU A 35 4.32 -9.77 12.75
C LEU A 35 5.37 -10.65 12.04
N ALA A 36 6.35 -11.16 12.79
CA ALA A 36 7.39 -12.01 12.24
C ALA A 36 6.82 -13.28 11.58
N ASN A 37 5.91 -13.96 12.25
CA ASN A 37 5.26 -15.15 11.70
C ASN A 37 4.42 -14.82 10.46
N SER A 38 3.73 -13.69 10.45
CA SER A 38 2.94 -13.26 9.29
C SER A 38 3.83 -12.98 8.08
N LEU A 39 4.99 -12.36 8.28
CA LEU A 39 5.95 -12.10 7.21
C LEU A 39 6.47 -13.39 6.57
N PHE A 40 6.79 -14.40 7.38
CA PHE A 40 7.19 -15.70 6.83
C PHE A 40 6.07 -16.35 6.01
N ARG A 41 4.82 -16.23 6.47
CA ARG A 41 3.67 -16.84 5.80
C ARG A 41 3.24 -16.14 4.51
N VAL A 42 3.64 -14.87 4.29
CA VAL A 42 3.35 -14.16 3.02
C VAL A 42 3.81 -14.95 1.78
N PHE A 43 4.85 -15.77 1.94
CA PHE A 43 5.43 -16.57 0.84
C PHE A 43 4.89 -18.00 0.79
N ASP A 44 4.04 -18.40 1.72
CA ASP A 44 3.46 -19.74 1.71
C ASP A 44 2.47 -19.87 0.56
N ASP A 45 2.61 -20.91 -0.23
CA ASP A 45 1.76 -21.16 -1.41
C ASP A 45 0.29 -21.38 -1.03
N ASP A 46 0.04 -21.89 0.17
CA ASP A 46 -1.31 -22.13 0.69
C ASP A 46 -2.11 -20.83 0.93
N ILE A 47 -1.42 -19.69 1.01
CA ILE A 47 -2.04 -18.39 1.25
C ILE A 47 -2.24 -17.62 -0.05
N LYS A 48 -1.59 -18.05 -1.14
CA LYS A 48 -1.76 -17.38 -2.43
C LYS A 48 -3.23 -17.50 -2.84
N PRO A 49 -4.04 -16.45 -2.71
CA PRO A 49 -5.38 -16.48 -3.25
C PRO A 49 -5.28 -16.75 -4.74
N GLU A 50 -6.29 -17.38 -5.32
CA GLU A 50 -6.43 -17.34 -6.76
C GLU A 50 -6.57 -15.88 -7.15
N LEU A 51 -5.47 -15.30 -7.65
CA LEU A 51 -5.37 -13.87 -7.97
C LEU A 51 -6.17 -13.49 -9.23
N LYS A 52 -7.02 -14.39 -9.70
CA LYS A 52 -7.90 -14.13 -10.83
C LYS A 52 -8.92 -13.08 -10.42
N ASP A 53 -8.99 -12.04 -11.23
CA ASP A 53 -9.97 -10.95 -11.12
C ASP A 53 -9.82 -10.02 -9.90
N ILE A 54 -8.66 -9.98 -9.24
CA ILE A 54 -8.39 -8.97 -8.22
C ILE A 54 -8.26 -7.60 -8.88
N LYS A 55 -9.08 -6.65 -8.41
CA LYS A 55 -8.97 -5.26 -8.82
C LYS A 55 -7.98 -4.53 -7.93
N VAL A 56 -6.99 -3.90 -8.55
CA VAL A 56 -6.02 -3.06 -7.84
C VAL A 56 -6.56 -1.64 -7.77
N LEU A 57 -6.63 -1.09 -6.57
CA LEU A 57 -7.19 0.23 -6.30
C LEU A 57 -6.08 1.26 -6.09
N LEU A 58 -6.27 2.45 -6.65
CA LEU A 58 -5.59 3.66 -6.24
C LEU A 58 -6.50 4.38 -5.25
N CYS A 59 -6.03 4.54 -4.02
CA CYS A 59 -6.74 5.29 -2.99
C CYS A 59 -6.18 6.71 -2.89
N THR A 60 -7.05 7.71 -2.86
CA THR A 60 -6.63 9.12 -2.79
C THR A 60 -7.37 9.84 -1.69
N GLY A 61 -6.71 10.82 -1.10
CA GLY A 61 -7.27 11.62 -0.01
C GLY A 61 -6.96 11.05 1.38
N GLY A 62 -7.58 11.62 2.41
CA GLY A 62 -7.41 11.18 3.78
C GLY A 62 -5.98 11.26 4.31
N MET A 63 -5.73 10.53 5.37
CA MET A 63 -4.41 10.33 5.96
C MET A 63 -3.74 9.05 5.40
N HIS A 64 -2.47 8.86 5.74
CA HIS A 64 -1.70 7.69 5.31
C HIS A 64 -2.31 6.35 5.75
N PHE A 65 -2.85 6.30 6.96
CA PHE A 65 -3.62 5.16 7.49
C PHE A 65 -5.07 5.60 7.67
N GLU A 66 -5.86 5.43 6.63
CA GLU A 66 -7.27 5.84 6.62
C GLU A 66 -8.16 4.61 6.82
N GLU A 67 -8.95 4.65 7.89
CA GLU A 67 -9.89 3.59 8.23
C GLU A 67 -10.88 3.29 7.10
N THR A 68 -11.26 4.32 6.34
CA THR A 68 -12.16 4.19 5.20
C THR A 68 -11.64 3.22 4.15
N PHE A 69 -10.33 3.22 3.88
CA PHE A 69 -9.73 2.30 2.91
C PHE A 69 -9.78 0.86 3.41
N SER A 70 -9.49 0.65 4.70
CA SER A 70 -9.58 -0.67 5.32
C SER A 70 -11.01 -1.20 5.26
N ASN A 71 -11.99 -0.36 5.56
CA ASN A 71 -13.41 -0.72 5.52
C ASN A 71 -13.87 -1.10 4.11
N VAL A 72 -13.40 -0.41 3.07
CA VAL A 72 -13.70 -0.79 1.68
C VAL A 72 -13.18 -2.19 1.37
N ILE A 73 -11.96 -2.52 1.77
CA ILE A 73 -11.37 -3.83 1.49
C ILE A 73 -12.07 -4.94 2.26
N ILE A 74 -12.35 -4.71 3.54
CA ILE A 74 -12.95 -5.73 4.42
C ILE A 74 -14.40 -6.03 4.03
N ASN A 75 -15.14 -5.01 3.59
CA ASN A 75 -16.58 -5.12 3.34
C ASN A 75 -16.94 -5.31 1.86
N THR A 76 -15.99 -5.36 0.94
CA THR A 76 -16.29 -5.62 -0.46
C THR A 76 -16.51 -7.12 -0.71
N GLU A 77 -17.51 -7.44 -1.50
CA GLU A 77 -17.76 -8.81 -1.94
C GLU A 77 -16.79 -9.28 -3.04
N LYS A 78 -16.12 -8.34 -3.69
CA LYS A 78 -15.18 -8.64 -4.77
C LYS A 78 -13.75 -8.54 -4.27
N PRO A 79 -12.86 -9.42 -4.70
CA PRO A 79 -11.46 -9.35 -4.32
C PRO A 79 -10.84 -8.04 -4.83
N VAL A 80 -10.35 -7.22 -3.92
CA VAL A 80 -9.65 -5.97 -4.20
C VAL A 80 -8.34 -5.93 -3.45
N SER A 81 -7.36 -5.24 -3.99
CA SER A 81 -6.11 -4.91 -3.32
C SER A 81 -5.80 -3.43 -3.46
N ILE A 82 -5.00 -2.89 -2.54
CA ILE A 82 -4.52 -1.52 -2.65
C ILE A 82 -3.16 -1.54 -3.35
N GLY A 83 -3.07 -0.84 -4.49
CA GLY A 83 -1.80 -0.64 -5.19
C GLY A 83 -1.02 0.54 -4.63
N HIS A 84 -1.69 1.68 -4.47
CA HIS A 84 -1.11 2.90 -3.92
C HIS A 84 -2.11 3.65 -3.06
N ILE A 85 -1.57 4.36 -2.06
CA ILE A 85 -2.32 5.34 -1.26
C ILE A 85 -1.64 6.70 -1.46
N LEU A 86 -2.36 7.62 -2.10
CA LEU A 86 -1.95 9.03 -2.25
C LEU A 86 -2.70 9.87 -1.23
N SER A 87 -2.15 9.96 -0.02
CA SER A 87 -2.76 10.78 1.04
C SER A 87 -2.69 12.28 0.69
N ASN A 88 -3.59 13.07 1.28
CA ASN A 88 -3.58 14.52 1.12
C ASN A 88 -2.23 15.13 1.46
N GLN A 89 -1.58 14.65 2.52
CA GLN A 89 -0.27 15.13 2.92
C GLN A 89 0.77 14.99 1.79
N TRP A 90 0.81 13.84 1.15
CA TRP A 90 1.75 13.59 0.06
C TRP A 90 1.44 14.38 -1.19
N MET A 91 0.15 14.55 -1.52
CA MET A 91 -0.26 15.35 -2.66
C MET A 91 0.09 16.84 -2.46
N VAL A 92 -0.09 17.36 -1.25
CA VAL A 92 0.26 18.75 -0.92
C VAL A 92 1.78 18.95 -0.88
N GLN A 93 2.51 18.06 -0.21
CA GLN A 93 3.98 18.15 -0.12
C GLN A 93 4.68 17.94 -1.45
N GLY A 94 4.13 17.08 -2.30
CA GLY A 94 4.64 16.83 -3.65
C GLY A 94 4.16 17.86 -4.65
N GLU A 95 3.33 18.81 -4.23
CA GLU A 95 2.77 19.84 -5.10
C GLU A 95 2.21 19.26 -6.41
N TYR A 96 1.46 18.13 -6.31
CA TYR A 96 0.97 17.38 -7.48
C TYR A 96 -0.13 18.11 -8.26
N ASP A 97 -0.66 19.18 -7.72
CA ASP A 97 -1.54 20.13 -8.38
C ASP A 97 -0.81 21.06 -9.37
N LYS A 98 0.52 21.12 -9.31
CA LYS A 98 1.32 21.88 -10.24
C LYS A 98 1.65 21.06 -11.49
N GLU A 99 1.54 21.69 -12.65
CA GLU A 99 1.73 21.06 -13.96
C GLU A 99 3.09 20.35 -14.08
N GLU A 100 4.15 20.97 -13.57
CA GLU A 100 5.51 20.41 -13.57
C GLU A 100 5.62 19.08 -12.79
N ASN A 101 4.75 18.87 -11.80
CA ASN A 101 4.75 17.69 -10.94
C ASN A 101 3.70 16.64 -11.33
N TYR A 102 2.83 16.94 -12.29
CA TYR A 102 1.79 16.05 -12.76
C TYR A 102 2.33 14.67 -13.23
N GLN A 103 3.54 14.66 -13.78
CA GLN A 103 4.21 13.43 -14.18
C GLN A 103 4.40 12.42 -13.02
N TYR A 104 4.54 12.89 -11.79
CA TYR A 104 4.68 12.02 -10.61
C TYR A 104 3.37 11.31 -10.28
N LEU A 105 2.27 12.02 -10.35
CA LEU A 105 0.94 11.42 -10.21
C LEU A 105 0.70 10.38 -11.30
N LYS A 106 1.02 10.71 -12.54
CA LYS A 106 0.90 9.78 -13.66
C LYS A 106 1.73 8.51 -13.44
N LYS A 107 2.97 8.62 -12.98
CA LYS A 107 3.82 7.47 -12.66
C LYS A 107 3.22 6.59 -11.56
N CYS A 108 2.62 7.19 -10.52
CA CYS A 108 1.93 6.41 -9.48
C CYS A 108 0.78 5.60 -10.07
N VAL A 109 -0.03 6.19 -10.95
CA VAL A 109 -1.14 5.51 -11.61
C VAL A 109 -0.61 4.40 -12.52
N ASP A 110 0.36 4.71 -13.38
CA ASP A 110 0.92 3.75 -14.34
C ASP A 110 1.59 2.54 -13.63
N SER A 111 2.21 2.78 -12.48
CA SER A 111 2.88 1.71 -11.70
C SER A 111 1.92 0.67 -11.12
N ILE A 112 0.63 0.97 -11.00
CA ILE A 112 -0.38 0.01 -10.55
C ILE A 112 -0.54 -1.11 -11.56
N TYR A 113 -0.56 -0.79 -12.84
CA TYR A 113 -0.67 -1.80 -13.91
C TYR A 113 0.52 -2.75 -13.93
N MET A 114 1.72 -2.25 -13.70
CA MET A 114 2.92 -3.08 -13.68
C MET A 114 2.99 -4.05 -12.49
N LYS A 115 2.29 -3.75 -11.41
CA LYS A 115 2.27 -4.57 -10.19
C LYS A 115 1.11 -5.56 -10.13
N ALA A 116 0.15 -5.43 -11.02
CA ALA A 116 -1.03 -6.29 -11.11
C ALA A 116 -0.83 -7.49 -12.07
N LEU A 117 0.30 -7.53 -12.74
CA LEU A 117 0.74 -8.63 -13.62
C LEU A 117 1.62 -9.60 -12.85
#